data_121726888c431a7b1714fac9d49d2ce4
#
_entry.id   121726888c431a7b1714fac9d49d2ce4
#
_cell.length_a   1.000
_cell.length_b   1.000
_cell.length_c   1.000
_cell.angle_alpha   90.00
_cell.angle_beta   90.00
_cell.angle_gamma   90.00
#
_symmetry.space_group_name_H-M   'P 1'
#
loop_
_entity.id
_entity.type
_entity.pdbx_description
1 polymer ?
#
loop_
_entity_poly.entity_id
_entity_poly.type
_entity_poly.pdbx_seq_one_letter_code
_entity_poly.pdbx_strand_id
1 'polypeptide(L)'
;MALTSKISPYDPRWPLSFAAERKRIAPGFVGELLDIHHVGSTAVAGLAAKPEIDVLLVVAQHRDEALRQAFMATLGYVRGSDLSAGHHFYRRDVDGVRTHKVHVCLAGHGQIRRMLGFRDLLRSDPGLRQRYQELKLQLEASNRDGIGEYLARKAPFIDAVMEGCRS
;
A
#
# COMPACT_ATOMS: atom_id res chain seq x y z
N MET A 1 -13.95 -5.44 -15.32
CA MET A 1 -12.69 -4.90 -15.87
C MET A 1 -11.52 -5.77 -15.48
N ALA A 2 -10.61 -6.01 -16.39
CA ALA A 2 -9.39 -6.77 -16.08
C ALA A 2 -8.49 -5.99 -15.11
N LEU A 3 -7.64 -6.71 -14.38
CA LEU A 3 -6.62 -6.10 -13.54
C LEU A 3 -5.61 -5.34 -14.41
N THR A 4 -5.19 -4.15 -13.98
CA THR A 4 -4.26 -3.31 -14.74
C THR A 4 -2.83 -3.82 -14.69
N SER A 5 -2.49 -4.60 -13.67
CA SER A 5 -1.19 -5.25 -13.53
C SER A 5 -1.34 -6.66 -12.98
N LYS A 6 -0.35 -7.50 -13.26
CA LYS A 6 -0.33 -8.90 -12.83
C LYS A 6 0.71 -9.12 -11.75
N ILE A 7 0.49 -10.17 -10.95
CA ILE A 7 1.44 -10.60 -9.95
C ILE A 7 2.71 -11.10 -10.64
N SER A 8 3.84 -10.54 -10.22
CA SER A 8 5.18 -10.86 -10.72
C SER A 8 6.03 -11.44 -9.59
N PRO A 9 7.07 -12.23 -9.89
CA PRO A 9 8.03 -12.66 -8.87
C PRO A 9 8.62 -11.48 -8.12
N TYR A 10 9.08 -11.71 -6.90
CA TYR A 10 9.68 -10.65 -6.10
C TYR A 10 10.84 -9.98 -6.86
N ASP A 11 10.83 -8.65 -6.84
CA ASP A 11 11.89 -7.84 -7.48
C ASP A 11 12.67 -7.09 -6.39
N PRO A 12 13.98 -7.34 -6.23
CA PRO A 12 14.80 -6.65 -5.23
C PRO A 12 14.97 -5.15 -5.48
N ARG A 13 14.51 -4.64 -6.64
CA ARG A 13 14.49 -3.20 -6.91
C ARG A 13 13.34 -2.48 -6.23
N TRP A 14 12.31 -3.19 -5.77
CA TRP A 14 11.17 -2.56 -5.11
C TRP A 14 11.55 -1.74 -3.86
N PRO A 15 12.40 -2.23 -2.95
CA PRO A 15 12.86 -1.39 -1.83
C PRO A 15 13.61 -0.13 -2.28
N LEU A 16 14.35 -0.22 -3.37
CA LEU A 16 15.05 0.94 -3.94
C LEU A 16 14.07 1.95 -4.54
N SER A 17 13.03 1.46 -5.22
CA SER A 17 11.95 2.31 -5.73
C SER A 17 11.23 3.04 -4.60
N PHE A 18 10.96 2.34 -3.49
CA PHE A 18 10.38 2.97 -2.31
C PHE A 18 11.31 4.04 -1.74
N ALA A 19 12.60 3.77 -1.59
CA ALA A 19 13.56 4.73 -1.04
C ALA A 19 13.64 6.01 -1.88
N ALA A 20 13.59 5.88 -3.20
CA ALA A 20 13.56 7.02 -4.11
C ALA A 20 12.25 7.82 -3.92
N GLU A 21 11.12 7.15 -3.82
CA GLU A 21 9.82 7.79 -3.68
C GLU A 21 9.68 8.49 -2.33
N ARG A 22 10.22 7.90 -1.26
CA ARG A 22 10.28 8.52 0.07
C ARG A 22 10.94 9.91 0.00
N LYS A 23 12.07 10.01 -0.70
CA LYS A 23 12.80 11.27 -0.86
C LYS A 23 12.00 12.31 -1.63
N ARG A 24 11.21 11.86 -2.62
CA ARG A 24 10.40 12.74 -3.46
C ARG A 24 9.19 13.28 -2.69
N ILE A 25 8.57 12.45 -1.86
CA ILE A 25 7.31 12.78 -1.17
C ILE A 25 7.55 13.60 0.10
N ALA A 26 8.57 13.26 0.88
CA ALA A 26 8.79 13.85 2.21
C ALA A 26 8.77 15.38 2.23
N PRO A 27 9.37 16.10 1.27
CA PRO A 27 9.35 17.57 1.30
C PRO A 27 7.97 18.21 1.26
N GLY A 28 6.98 17.50 0.70
CA GLY A 28 5.60 17.99 0.61
C GLY A 28 4.82 17.93 1.92
N PHE A 29 5.36 17.28 2.94
CA PHE A 29 4.67 17.07 4.22
C PHE A 29 5.48 17.59 5.41
N VAL A 30 6.40 18.51 5.16
CA VAL A 30 7.22 19.13 6.20
C VAL A 30 6.33 19.80 7.25
N GLY A 31 6.64 19.57 8.52
CA GLY A 31 5.91 20.11 9.65
C GLY A 31 4.90 19.12 10.27
N GLU A 32 4.27 18.27 9.45
CA GLU A 32 3.31 17.26 9.94
C GLU A 32 3.83 15.85 9.86
N LEU A 33 4.81 15.57 9.02
CA LEU A 33 5.29 14.21 8.78
C LEU A 33 5.97 13.64 10.03
N LEU A 34 5.46 12.51 10.51
CA LEU A 34 6.05 11.76 11.62
C LEU A 34 6.87 10.57 11.14
N ASP A 35 6.40 9.87 10.10
CA ASP A 35 7.11 8.72 9.54
C ASP A 35 6.64 8.40 8.13
N ILE A 36 7.49 7.68 7.37
CA ILE A 36 7.16 7.12 6.05
C ILE A 36 7.61 5.67 6.03
N HIS A 37 6.70 4.76 5.65
CA HIS A 37 6.95 3.33 5.61
C HIS A 37 6.65 2.73 4.26
N HIS A 38 7.44 1.73 3.86
CA HIS A 38 7.11 0.84 2.76
C HIS A 38 6.16 -0.23 3.30
N VAL A 39 4.95 -0.30 2.76
CA VAL A 39 3.94 -1.29 3.14
C VAL A 39 3.46 -2.06 1.92
N GLY A 40 2.53 -2.99 2.13
CA GLY A 40 2.02 -3.83 1.05
C GLY A 40 2.99 -4.95 0.67
N SER A 41 2.61 -5.72 -0.34
CA SER A 41 3.34 -6.93 -0.72
C SER A 41 4.75 -6.67 -1.24
N THR A 42 4.97 -5.55 -1.95
CA THR A 42 6.32 -5.22 -2.46
C THR A 42 7.30 -4.87 -1.35
N ALA A 43 6.82 -4.65 -0.13
CA ALA A 43 7.66 -4.41 1.05
C ALA A 43 8.17 -5.71 1.70
N VAL A 44 7.78 -6.87 1.18
CA VAL A 44 8.10 -8.18 1.77
C VAL A 44 9.02 -8.95 0.83
N ALA A 45 10.27 -9.16 1.26
CA ALA A 45 11.25 -9.89 0.47
C ALA A 45 10.76 -11.32 0.19
N GLY A 46 10.91 -11.78 -1.04
CA GLY A 46 10.54 -13.12 -1.46
C GLY A 46 9.06 -13.30 -1.80
N LEU A 47 8.21 -12.28 -1.61
CA LEU A 47 6.79 -12.36 -1.91
C LEU A 47 6.51 -11.87 -3.33
N ALA A 48 5.85 -12.69 -4.13
CA ALA A 48 5.35 -12.26 -5.43
C ALA A 48 4.21 -11.26 -5.25
N ALA A 49 4.20 -10.23 -6.07
CA ALA A 49 3.25 -9.12 -5.95
C ALA A 49 3.03 -8.43 -7.28
N LYS A 50 1.94 -7.69 -7.40
CA LYS A 50 1.83 -6.68 -8.44
C LYS A 50 2.93 -5.64 -8.21
N PRO A 51 3.61 -5.16 -9.28
CA PRO A 51 4.69 -4.18 -9.11
C PRO A 51 4.16 -2.78 -8.78
N GLU A 52 3.50 -2.66 -7.64
CA GLU A 52 2.95 -1.42 -7.10
C GLU A 52 3.64 -1.10 -5.78
N ILE A 53 4.17 0.11 -5.66
CA ILE A 53 4.82 0.56 -4.43
C ILE A 53 3.77 1.21 -3.53
N ASP A 54 3.52 0.59 -2.38
CA ASP A 54 2.60 1.12 -1.38
C ASP A 54 3.38 1.88 -0.30
N VAL A 55 3.06 3.15 -0.14
CA VAL A 55 3.70 4.05 0.81
C VAL A 55 2.71 4.44 1.90
N LEU A 56 3.12 4.36 3.15
CA LEU A 56 2.34 4.84 4.29
C LEU A 56 3.03 6.03 4.92
N LEU A 57 2.37 7.20 4.86
CA LEU A 57 2.77 8.38 5.60
C LEU A 57 1.97 8.46 6.88
N VAL A 58 2.65 8.67 8.00
CA VAL A 58 2.02 8.96 9.29
C VAL A 58 2.21 10.44 9.55
N VAL A 59 1.11 11.16 9.73
CA VAL A 59 1.14 12.61 9.94
C VAL A 59 0.47 12.98 11.25
N ALA A 60 0.96 14.06 11.88
CA ALA A 60 0.37 14.57 13.11
C ALA A 60 -1.00 15.24 12.84
N GLN A 61 -1.16 15.85 11.68
CA GLN A 61 -2.37 16.55 11.27
C GLN A 61 -2.47 16.54 9.75
N HIS A 62 -3.70 16.67 9.23
CA HIS A 62 -3.95 16.97 7.83
C HIS A 62 -4.12 18.47 7.66
N ARG A 63 -3.01 19.17 7.47
CA ARG A 63 -3.01 20.63 7.23
C ARG A 63 -2.78 20.92 5.75
N ASP A 64 -3.28 22.09 5.34
CA ASP A 64 -3.00 22.64 4.01
C ASP A 64 -3.22 21.62 2.90
N GLU A 65 -4.37 20.92 2.95
CA GLU A 65 -4.64 19.81 2.05
C GLU A 65 -4.51 20.20 0.58
N ALA A 66 -4.96 21.41 0.22
CA ALA A 66 -4.84 21.91 -1.15
C ALA A 66 -3.37 22.03 -1.58
N LEU A 67 -2.49 22.47 -0.70
CA LEU A 67 -1.05 22.56 -0.97
C LEU A 67 -0.42 21.17 -1.08
N ARG A 68 -0.81 20.25 -0.21
CA ARG A 68 -0.35 18.86 -0.27
C ARG A 68 -0.76 18.22 -1.58
N GLN A 69 -2.01 18.39 -1.98
CA GLN A 69 -2.52 17.85 -3.23
C GLN A 69 -1.80 18.44 -4.43
N ALA A 70 -1.55 19.76 -4.45
CA ALA A 70 -0.81 20.42 -5.52
C ALA A 70 0.63 19.89 -5.60
N PHE A 71 1.30 19.71 -4.46
CA PHE A 71 2.64 19.13 -4.41
C PHE A 71 2.64 17.70 -4.98
N MET A 72 1.74 16.86 -4.52
CA MET A 72 1.64 15.47 -4.97
C MET A 72 1.34 15.40 -6.47
N ALA A 73 0.55 16.33 -7.00
CA ALA A 73 0.29 16.40 -8.43
C ALA A 73 1.57 16.66 -9.24
N THR A 74 2.51 17.45 -8.71
CA THR A 74 3.81 17.66 -9.38
C THR A 74 4.63 16.37 -9.50
N LEU A 75 4.37 15.39 -8.62
CA LEU A 75 5.01 14.08 -8.64
C LEU A 75 4.24 13.05 -9.47
N GLY A 76 3.12 13.45 -10.06
CA GLY A 76 2.28 12.55 -10.87
C GLY A 76 1.18 11.85 -10.09
N TYR A 77 0.92 12.22 -8.85
CA TYR A 77 -0.13 11.61 -8.03
C TYR A 77 -1.47 12.32 -8.19
N VAL A 78 -2.53 11.54 -8.15
CA VAL A 78 -3.91 12.00 -8.16
C VAL A 78 -4.55 11.66 -6.81
N ARG A 79 -5.22 12.65 -6.20
CA ARG A 79 -5.95 12.46 -4.94
C ARG A 79 -7.14 11.54 -5.17
N GLY A 80 -7.20 10.42 -4.45
CA GLY A 80 -8.37 9.55 -4.43
C GLY A 80 -9.34 9.95 -3.32
N SER A 81 -10.41 9.19 -3.17
CA SER A 81 -11.34 9.34 -2.06
C SER A 81 -10.68 8.97 -0.74
N ASP A 82 -11.13 9.57 0.37
CA ASP A 82 -10.73 9.13 1.70
C ASP A 82 -11.19 7.69 1.88
N LEU A 83 -10.30 6.83 2.37
CA LEU A 83 -10.63 5.42 2.64
C LEU A 83 -11.39 5.27 3.95
N SER A 84 -11.14 6.19 4.89
CA SER A 84 -11.89 6.36 6.13
C SER A 84 -11.54 7.72 6.73
N ALA A 85 -12.18 8.11 7.83
CA ALA A 85 -11.86 9.36 8.49
C ALA A 85 -10.38 9.39 8.91
N GLY A 86 -9.66 10.43 8.50
CA GLY A 86 -8.23 10.58 8.78
C GLY A 86 -7.29 9.76 7.90
N HIS A 87 -7.82 9.05 6.91
CA HIS A 87 -7.03 8.24 5.98
C HIS A 87 -7.21 8.77 4.56
N HIS A 88 -6.29 9.62 4.12
CA HIS A 88 -6.24 10.17 2.77
C HIS A 88 -5.47 9.23 1.85
N PHE A 89 -5.78 9.29 0.55
CA PHE A 89 -5.23 8.36 -0.43
C PHE A 89 -4.83 9.09 -1.70
N TYR A 90 -3.66 8.72 -2.24
CA TYR A 90 -3.18 9.17 -3.56
C TYR A 90 -2.77 7.96 -4.38
N ARG A 91 -2.90 8.09 -5.69
CA ARG A 91 -2.47 7.05 -6.64
C ARG A 91 -1.68 7.67 -7.78
N ARG A 92 -0.80 6.88 -8.35
CA ARG A 92 -0.07 7.25 -9.56
C ARG A 92 -0.17 6.13 -10.56
N ASP A 93 -0.54 6.48 -11.79
CA ASP A 93 -0.59 5.56 -12.93
C ASP A 93 0.39 6.05 -13.99
N VAL A 94 1.05 5.09 -14.65
CA VAL A 94 1.94 5.36 -15.79
C VAL A 94 1.44 4.53 -16.95
N ASP A 95 1.07 5.17 -18.06
CA ASP A 95 0.50 4.53 -19.25
C ASP A 95 -0.72 3.64 -18.91
N GLY A 96 -1.58 4.14 -18.02
CA GLY A 96 -2.80 3.44 -17.61
C GLY A 96 -2.58 2.30 -16.60
N VAL A 97 -1.35 2.11 -16.13
CA VAL A 97 -1.01 1.06 -15.16
C VAL A 97 -0.68 1.68 -13.80
N ARG A 98 -1.32 1.17 -12.74
CA ARG A 98 -1.04 1.60 -11.38
C ARG A 98 0.39 1.24 -10.98
N THR A 99 1.19 2.23 -10.56
CA THR A 99 2.57 2.01 -10.12
C THR A 99 2.79 2.32 -8.64
N HIS A 100 2.03 3.26 -8.09
CA HIS A 100 2.20 3.70 -6.71
C HIS A 100 0.87 3.98 -6.04
N LYS A 101 0.79 3.67 -4.74
CA LYS A 101 -0.31 4.04 -3.87
C LYS A 101 0.29 4.68 -2.61
N VAL A 102 -0.26 5.81 -2.19
CA VAL A 102 0.21 6.53 -1.01
C VAL A 102 -0.96 6.71 -0.05
N HIS A 103 -0.80 6.15 1.14
CA HIS A 103 -1.75 6.30 2.24
C HIS A 103 -1.21 7.35 3.20
N VAL A 104 -2.03 8.34 3.54
CA VAL A 104 -1.67 9.39 4.50
C VAL A 104 -2.62 9.29 5.68
N CYS A 105 -2.13 8.77 6.79
CA CYS A 105 -2.94 8.48 7.98
C CYS A 105 -2.54 9.38 9.14
N LEU A 106 -3.55 9.86 9.87
CA LEU A 106 -3.31 10.53 11.16
C LEU A 106 -2.68 9.56 12.15
N ALA A 107 -1.74 10.04 12.95
CA ALA A 107 -1.16 9.29 14.04
C ALA A 107 -2.26 8.67 14.91
N GLY A 108 -2.13 7.40 15.25
CA GLY A 108 -3.15 6.66 16.01
C GLY A 108 -4.25 6.02 15.17
N HIS A 109 -4.30 6.27 13.86
CA HIS A 109 -5.28 5.64 12.99
C HIS A 109 -5.06 4.12 12.94
N GLY A 110 -6.13 3.33 13.05
CA GLY A 110 -6.05 1.87 13.12
C GLY A 110 -5.38 1.22 11.91
N GLN A 111 -5.47 1.83 10.73
CA GLN A 111 -4.83 1.30 9.52
C GLN A 111 -3.31 1.30 9.58
N ILE A 112 -2.70 2.19 10.35
CA ILE A 112 -1.25 2.21 10.54
C ILE A 112 -0.79 0.89 11.14
N ARG A 113 -1.42 0.49 12.26
CA ARG A 113 -1.11 -0.78 12.94
C ARG A 113 -1.39 -1.98 12.05
N ARG A 114 -2.50 -1.95 11.31
CA ARG A 114 -2.90 -3.02 10.40
C ARG A 114 -1.87 -3.20 9.27
N MET A 115 -1.49 -2.13 8.59
CA MET A 115 -0.55 -2.19 7.47
C MET A 115 0.85 -2.62 7.91
N LEU A 116 1.36 -2.02 8.98
CA LEU A 116 2.68 -2.36 9.51
C LEU A 116 2.71 -3.76 10.09
N GLY A 117 1.70 -4.12 10.86
CA GLY A 117 1.62 -5.44 11.49
C GLY A 117 1.52 -6.56 10.47
N PHE A 118 0.68 -6.43 9.46
CA PHE A 118 0.56 -7.44 8.40
C PHE A 118 1.86 -7.58 7.60
N ARG A 119 2.49 -6.46 7.24
CA ARG A 119 3.81 -6.46 6.60
C ARG A 119 4.83 -7.23 7.44
N ASP A 120 4.91 -6.93 8.72
CA ASP A 120 5.91 -7.52 9.61
C ASP A 120 5.68 -9.02 9.82
N LEU A 121 4.42 -9.45 9.91
CA LEU A 121 4.08 -10.87 9.97
C LEU A 121 4.50 -11.61 8.71
N LEU A 122 4.23 -11.04 7.54
CA LEU A 122 4.64 -11.65 6.28
C LEU A 122 6.16 -11.74 6.15
N ARG A 123 6.88 -10.77 6.71
CA ARG A 123 8.35 -10.79 6.72
C ARG A 123 8.91 -11.86 7.65
N SER A 124 8.26 -12.10 8.78
CA SER A 124 8.77 -12.99 9.82
C SER A 124 8.27 -14.43 9.74
N ASP A 125 7.18 -14.68 9.01
CA ASP A 125 6.54 -16.00 8.92
C ASP A 125 6.53 -16.50 7.48
N PRO A 126 7.51 -17.35 7.08
CA PRO A 126 7.57 -17.89 5.71
C PRO A 126 6.34 -18.71 5.32
N GLY A 127 5.75 -19.44 6.25
CA GLY A 127 4.53 -20.22 6.01
C GLY A 127 3.33 -19.34 5.68
N LEU A 128 3.16 -18.26 6.46
CA LEU A 128 2.10 -17.28 6.21
C LEU A 128 2.31 -16.58 4.86
N ARG A 129 3.55 -16.19 4.58
CA ARG A 129 3.92 -15.56 3.31
C ARG A 129 3.57 -16.45 2.12
N GLN A 130 3.87 -17.74 2.21
CA GLN A 130 3.56 -18.72 1.17
C GLN A 130 2.05 -18.86 0.96
N ARG A 131 1.28 -18.99 2.05
CA ARG A 131 -0.19 -19.10 1.97
C ARG A 131 -0.81 -17.85 1.35
N TYR A 132 -0.30 -16.68 1.70
CA TYR A 132 -0.78 -15.42 1.15
C TYR A 132 -0.48 -15.31 -0.34
N GLN A 133 0.74 -15.71 -0.75
CA GLN A 133 1.12 -15.72 -2.17
C GLN A 133 0.22 -16.64 -2.98
N GLU A 134 -0.02 -17.85 -2.49
CA GLU A 134 -0.91 -18.81 -3.15
C GLU A 134 -2.32 -18.26 -3.30
N LEU A 135 -2.84 -17.64 -2.24
CA LEU A 135 -4.16 -17.00 -2.29
C LEU A 135 -4.21 -15.90 -3.35
N LYS A 136 -3.21 -15.03 -3.39
CA LYS A 136 -3.17 -13.93 -4.37
C LYS A 136 -3.13 -14.45 -5.80
N LEU A 137 -2.33 -15.46 -6.07
CA LEU A 137 -2.23 -16.07 -7.40
C LEU A 137 -3.54 -16.73 -7.80
N GLN A 138 -4.20 -17.42 -6.87
CA GLN A 138 -5.50 -18.02 -7.08
C GLN A 138 -6.58 -16.97 -7.39
N LEU A 139 -6.60 -15.88 -6.61
CA LEU A 139 -7.56 -14.80 -6.81
C LEU A 139 -7.34 -14.08 -8.14
N GLU A 140 -6.09 -13.91 -8.56
CA GLU A 140 -5.78 -13.34 -9.87
C GLU A 140 -6.27 -14.26 -11.00
N ALA A 141 -6.00 -15.54 -10.90
CA ALA A 141 -6.40 -16.52 -11.93
C ALA A 141 -7.93 -16.61 -12.07
N SER A 142 -8.68 -16.43 -10.97
CA SER A 142 -10.14 -16.50 -10.96
C SER A 142 -10.82 -15.15 -11.04
N ASN A 143 -10.07 -14.05 -11.19
CA ASN A 143 -10.63 -12.70 -11.22
C ASN A 143 -11.44 -12.48 -12.50
N ARG A 144 -12.65 -11.92 -12.34
CA ARG A 144 -13.56 -11.58 -13.46
C ARG A 144 -13.94 -10.11 -13.48
N ASP A 145 -14.07 -9.49 -12.31
CA ASP A 145 -14.66 -8.16 -12.14
C ASP A 145 -13.63 -7.07 -11.80
N GLY A 146 -12.33 -7.39 -11.84
CA GLY A 146 -11.26 -6.41 -11.65
C GLY A 146 -10.80 -6.26 -10.20
N ILE A 147 -10.24 -5.09 -9.89
CA ILE A 147 -9.54 -4.86 -8.61
C ILE A 147 -10.48 -4.90 -7.40
N GLY A 148 -11.71 -4.44 -7.54
CA GLY A 148 -12.68 -4.45 -6.43
C GLY A 148 -12.97 -5.86 -5.94
N GLU A 149 -13.23 -6.79 -6.86
CA GLU A 149 -13.42 -8.21 -6.54
C GLU A 149 -12.17 -8.79 -5.89
N TYR A 150 -11.00 -8.53 -6.45
CA TYR A 150 -9.73 -9.03 -5.93
C TYR A 150 -9.51 -8.57 -4.48
N LEU A 151 -9.70 -7.29 -4.20
CA LEU A 151 -9.52 -6.74 -2.85
C LEU A 151 -10.56 -7.30 -1.87
N ALA A 152 -11.82 -7.43 -2.29
CA ALA A 152 -12.89 -7.96 -1.45
C ALA A 152 -12.66 -9.43 -1.07
N ARG A 153 -12.12 -10.24 -2.00
CA ARG A 153 -11.84 -11.65 -1.74
C ARG A 153 -10.54 -11.85 -0.94
N LYS A 154 -9.62 -10.90 -0.99
CA LYS A 154 -8.36 -10.92 -0.24
C LYS A 154 -8.55 -10.49 1.22
N ALA A 155 -9.46 -9.57 1.49
CA ALA A 155 -9.66 -8.96 2.80
C ALA A 155 -9.93 -9.96 3.94
N PRO A 156 -10.77 -11.01 3.78
CA PRO A 156 -11.02 -11.96 4.86
C PRO A 156 -9.76 -12.67 5.38
N PHE A 157 -8.80 -12.97 4.49
CA PHE A 157 -7.54 -13.58 4.90
C PHE A 157 -6.74 -12.63 5.79
N ILE A 158 -6.63 -11.36 5.37
CA ILE A 158 -5.90 -10.34 6.14
C ILE A 158 -6.58 -10.12 7.49
N ASP A 159 -7.91 -10.03 7.50
CA ASP A 159 -8.69 -9.84 8.74
C ASP A 159 -8.45 -10.99 9.72
N ALA A 160 -8.51 -12.24 9.25
CA ALA A 160 -8.28 -13.40 10.09
C ALA A 160 -6.88 -13.43 10.70
N VAL A 161 -5.86 -13.08 9.91
CA VAL A 161 -4.46 -13.02 10.36
C VAL A 161 -4.30 -11.93 11.43
N MET A 162 -4.87 -10.76 11.20
CA MET A 162 -4.74 -9.63 12.13
C MET A 162 -5.52 -9.85 13.42
N GLU A 163 -6.66 -10.54 13.37
CA GLU A 163 -7.41 -10.94 14.57
C GLU A 163 -6.60 -11.91 15.44
N GLY A 164 -5.89 -12.86 14.84
CA GLY A 164 -5.01 -13.78 15.55
C GLY A 164 -3.88 -13.10 16.32
N CYS A 165 -3.51 -11.88 15.96
CA CYS A 165 -2.48 -11.10 16.63
C CYS A 165 -2.97 -10.29 17.83
N ARG A 166 -4.28 -10.26 18.09
CA ARG A 166 -4.87 -9.50 19.19
C ARG A 166 -5.00 -10.32 20.47
N SER A 167 -4.74 -11.61 20.42
CA SER A 167 -4.82 -12.52 21.57
C SER A 167 -3.51 -12.58 22.35
#